data_819c14a73127aa57cf98bcae2eb4aa01
#
_entry.id   819c14a73127aa57cf98bcae2eb4aa01
#
_cell.length_a   1.000
_cell.length_b   1.000
_cell.length_c   1.000
_cell.angle_alpha   90.00
_cell.angle_beta   90.00
_cell.angle_gamma   90.00
#
_symmetry.space_group_name_H-M   'P 1'
#
loop_
_entity.id
_entity.type
_entity.pdbx_description
1 polymer ?
#
loop_
_entity_poly.entity_id
_entity_poly.type
_entity_poly.pdbx_seq_one_letter_code
_entity_poly.pdbx_strand_id
1 'polypeptide(L)'
;MINITNLSFSYFGEENAKKALVDINLRIQEGEFIGIIGSSGAGKSTFTMALNGIVPHFYRNGAFYGEVNIAGHDTVESTCHQLSQIVGSVLQDPASQMITSCVEEEVAFALENQGLPREEIEKRITESLDLCGISTLRQRNIAELSGGQMQRVAIACAVAQKPKLLVLDEPTSELDPIGSTLIFETLKMLNEKQGMTIIIVEQKVMLLAEYCSKMMVMDKGRILMEGPTRQVLENYNELETLGINCPRVVRLAALLKEEGMHHGSMPVNVEETYQILKSL
;
A
#
# COMPACT_ATOMS: atom_id res chain seq x y z
N MET A 1 -5.83 4.46 14.43
CA MET A 1 -6.27 4.80 13.07
C MET A 1 -7.14 3.70 12.46
N ILE A 2 -6.66 2.48 12.35
CA ILE A 2 -7.43 1.32 11.86
C ILE A 2 -7.56 0.30 12.98
N ASN A 3 -8.76 -0.26 13.13
CA ASN A 3 -9.03 -1.36 14.05
C ASN A 3 -9.87 -2.42 13.32
N ILE A 4 -9.33 -3.63 13.24
CA ILE A 4 -9.96 -4.77 12.57
C ILE A 4 -10.16 -5.86 13.61
N THR A 5 -11.38 -6.41 13.68
CA THR A 5 -11.73 -7.46 14.63
C THR A 5 -12.42 -8.61 13.89
N ASN A 6 -11.78 -9.80 13.95
CA ASN A 6 -12.29 -11.07 13.42
C ASN A 6 -12.73 -11.01 11.94
N LEU A 7 -12.05 -10.18 11.11
CA LEU A 7 -12.41 -10.04 9.70
C LEU A 7 -12.22 -11.35 8.94
N SER A 8 -13.29 -11.84 8.37
CA SER A 8 -13.29 -12.94 7.42
C SER A 8 -14.17 -12.60 6.22
N PHE A 9 -13.73 -13.00 5.02
CA PHE A 9 -14.47 -12.74 3.78
C PHE A 9 -14.34 -13.88 2.80
N SER A 10 -15.45 -14.20 2.11
CA SER A 10 -15.49 -15.06 0.93
C SER A 10 -16.31 -14.39 -0.18
N TYR A 11 -15.86 -14.53 -1.43
CA TYR A 11 -16.55 -13.93 -2.59
C TYR A 11 -17.92 -14.54 -2.89
N PHE A 12 -18.12 -15.79 -2.49
CA PHE A 12 -19.39 -16.50 -2.64
C PHE A 12 -19.87 -16.93 -1.26
N GLY A 13 -21.15 -16.73 -0.99
CA GLY A 13 -21.77 -17.00 0.32
C GLY A 13 -22.02 -18.46 0.66
N GLU A 14 -21.43 -19.41 -0.07
CA GLU A 14 -21.58 -20.83 0.21
C GLU A 14 -20.71 -21.29 1.38
N GLU A 15 -21.22 -22.18 2.22
CA GLU A 15 -20.51 -22.72 3.41
C GLU A 15 -19.15 -23.36 3.10
N ASN A 16 -18.93 -23.82 1.85
CA ASN A 16 -17.69 -24.44 1.38
C ASN A 16 -16.82 -23.50 0.49
N ALA A 17 -17.18 -22.22 0.33
CA ALA A 17 -16.38 -21.29 -0.45
C ALA A 17 -15.03 -21.02 0.22
N LYS A 18 -13.96 -21.05 -0.56
CA LYS A 18 -12.62 -20.70 -0.07
C LYS A 18 -12.64 -19.26 0.43
N LYS A 19 -12.40 -19.07 1.72
CA LYS A 19 -12.29 -17.75 2.32
C LYS A 19 -11.07 -17.02 1.75
N ALA A 20 -11.26 -15.80 1.29
CA ALA A 20 -10.21 -14.92 0.83
C ALA A 20 -9.50 -14.21 1.99
N LEU A 21 -10.24 -13.94 3.08
CA LEU A 21 -9.72 -13.44 4.36
C LEU A 21 -10.22 -14.33 5.48
N VAL A 22 -9.39 -14.60 6.47
CA VAL A 22 -9.66 -15.55 7.56
C VAL A 22 -9.19 -14.99 8.89
N ASP A 23 -10.14 -14.60 9.74
CA ASP A 23 -9.92 -14.23 11.13
C ASP A 23 -8.77 -13.23 11.33
N ILE A 24 -8.84 -12.11 10.57
CA ILE A 24 -7.84 -11.04 10.68
C ILE A 24 -8.20 -10.15 11.87
N ASN A 25 -7.24 -9.99 12.75
CA ASN A 25 -7.28 -9.06 13.87
C ASN A 25 -6.06 -8.15 13.78
N LEU A 26 -6.26 -6.83 13.69
CA LEU A 26 -5.17 -5.90 13.40
C LEU A 26 -5.46 -4.51 13.97
N ARG A 27 -4.42 -3.85 14.47
CA ARG A 27 -4.46 -2.44 14.85
C ARG A 27 -3.33 -1.67 14.20
N ILE A 28 -3.67 -0.60 13.48
CA ILE A 28 -2.72 0.30 12.83
C ILE A 28 -2.89 1.69 13.44
N GLN A 29 -1.78 2.28 13.84
CA GLN A 29 -1.75 3.64 14.38
C GLN A 29 -1.68 4.67 13.26
N GLU A 30 -2.00 5.91 13.58
CA GLU A 30 -1.87 7.03 12.64
C GLU A 30 -0.39 7.28 12.35
N GLY A 31 -0.09 7.57 11.08
CA GLY A 31 1.28 7.84 10.63
C GLY A 31 2.15 6.60 10.41
N GLU A 32 1.63 5.38 10.56
CA GLU A 32 2.41 4.18 10.22
C GLU A 32 2.52 3.99 8.70
N PHE A 33 3.70 3.55 8.24
CA PHE A 33 3.94 3.13 6.85
C PHE A 33 4.18 1.62 6.83
N ILE A 34 3.19 0.87 6.33
CA ILE A 34 3.13 -0.59 6.41
C ILE A 34 3.23 -1.22 5.02
N GLY A 35 4.19 -2.11 4.85
CA GLY A 35 4.32 -2.97 3.67
C GLY A 35 3.63 -4.31 3.88
N ILE A 36 2.82 -4.75 2.92
CA ILE A 36 2.19 -6.08 2.93
C ILE A 36 2.83 -6.94 1.86
N ILE A 37 3.32 -8.10 2.28
CA ILE A 37 3.92 -9.12 1.42
C ILE A 37 3.17 -10.45 1.55
N GLY A 38 3.35 -11.33 0.59
CA GLY A 38 2.74 -12.66 0.58
C GLY A 38 2.63 -13.22 -0.84
N SER A 39 2.42 -14.52 -0.94
CA SER A 39 2.26 -15.22 -2.22
C SER A 39 1.06 -14.70 -3.03
N SER A 40 1.04 -15.01 -4.33
CA SER A 40 -0.15 -14.75 -5.15
C SER A 40 -1.36 -15.51 -4.59
N GLY A 41 -2.51 -14.85 -4.50
CA GLY A 41 -3.71 -15.43 -3.90
C GLY A 41 -3.69 -15.48 -2.36
N ALA A 42 -2.74 -14.85 -1.67
CA ALA A 42 -2.70 -14.77 -0.21
C ALA A 42 -3.82 -13.92 0.41
N GLY A 43 -4.60 -13.18 -0.40
CA GLY A 43 -5.69 -12.33 0.07
C GLY A 43 -5.35 -10.84 0.18
N LYS A 44 -4.15 -10.41 -0.26
CA LYS A 44 -3.66 -9.03 -0.14
C LYS A 44 -4.60 -8.00 -0.76
N SER A 45 -4.96 -8.16 -2.04
CA SER A 45 -5.89 -7.25 -2.72
C SER A 45 -7.30 -7.28 -2.12
N THR A 46 -7.76 -8.44 -1.63
CA THR A 46 -9.03 -8.52 -0.90
C THR A 46 -8.96 -7.75 0.41
N PHE A 47 -7.81 -7.78 1.09
CA PHE A 47 -7.59 -7.01 2.30
C PHE A 47 -7.59 -5.50 2.01
N THR A 48 -6.92 -5.03 0.94
CA THR A 48 -6.97 -3.62 0.54
C THR A 48 -8.40 -3.18 0.17
N MET A 49 -9.16 -4.04 -0.51
CA MET A 49 -10.58 -3.78 -0.82
C MET A 49 -11.49 -3.74 0.42
N ALA A 50 -11.14 -4.44 1.49
CA ALA A 50 -11.88 -4.34 2.75
C ALA A 50 -11.61 -3.01 3.47
N LEU A 51 -10.42 -2.42 3.29
CA LEU A 51 -10.08 -1.12 3.88
C LEU A 51 -10.77 0.07 3.18
N ASN A 52 -11.06 -0.02 1.89
CA ASN A 52 -11.71 1.06 1.14
C ASN A 52 -13.23 0.85 0.95
N GLY A 53 -13.78 -0.23 1.53
CA GLY A 53 -15.21 -0.54 1.47
C GLY A 53 -15.69 -1.17 0.16
N ILE A 54 -14.81 -1.41 -0.82
CA ILE A 54 -15.18 -2.18 -2.03
C ILE A 54 -15.73 -3.54 -1.63
N VAL A 55 -15.09 -4.18 -0.65
CA VAL A 55 -15.63 -5.33 0.07
C VAL A 55 -16.24 -4.81 1.38
N PRO A 56 -17.52 -5.08 1.67
CA PRO A 56 -18.47 -5.95 0.96
C PRO A 56 -19.35 -5.25 -0.09
N HIS A 57 -19.35 -3.92 -0.20
CA HIS A 57 -20.38 -3.15 -0.89
C HIS A 57 -20.59 -3.53 -2.36
N PHE A 58 -19.52 -3.84 -3.09
CA PHE A 58 -19.60 -4.25 -4.50
C PHE A 58 -19.68 -5.76 -4.70
N TYR A 59 -19.45 -6.55 -3.63
CA TYR A 59 -19.52 -8.02 -3.66
C TYR A 59 -20.70 -8.53 -2.84
N ARG A 60 -21.93 -8.17 -3.25
CA ARG A 60 -23.19 -8.47 -2.53
C ARG A 60 -23.46 -9.95 -2.28
N ASN A 61 -22.89 -10.83 -3.10
CA ASN A 61 -23.00 -12.29 -2.92
C ASN A 61 -21.88 -12.85 -2.03
N GLY A 62 -20.98 -12.00 -1.53
CA GLY A 62 -19.93 -12.39 -0.60
C GLY A 62 -20.44 -12.49 0.83
N ALA A 63 -19.74 -13.29 1.64
CA ALA A 63 -19.98 -13.37 3.07
C ALA A 63 -18.87 -12.62 3.81
N PHE A 64 -19.25 -11.54 4.49
CA PHE A 64 -18.37 -10.69 5.30
C PHE A 64 -18.70 -10.90 6.78
N TYR A 65 -17.68 -11.14 7.61
CA TYR A 65 -17.80 -11.30 9.04
C TYR A 65 -16.73 -10.46 9.75
N GLY A 66 -17.04 -10.00 10.96
CA GLY A 66 -16.17 -9.15 11.75
C GLY A 66 -16.39 -7.67 11.47
N GLU A 67 -15.47 -6.85 11.95
CA GLU A 67 -15.56 -5.39 11.91
C GLU A 67 -14.27 -4.80 11.33
N VAL A 68 -14.41 -3.77 10.50
CA VAL A 68 -13.30 -2.94 10.00
C VAL A 68 -13.64 -1.48 10.25
N ASN A 69 -12.96 -0.87 11.21
CA ASN A 69 -13.14 0.54 11.55
C ASN A 69 -11.91 1.35 11.14
N ILE A 70 -12.13 2.42 10.36
CA ILE A 70 -11.08 3.32 9.87
C ILE A 70 -11.42 4.74 10.30
N ALA A 71 -10.59 5.33 11.14
CA ALA A 71 -10.77 6.68 11.68
C ALA A 71 -12.16 6.93 12.28
N GLY A 72 -12.77 5.91 12.91
CA GLY A 72 -14.11 5.97 13.53
C GLY A 72 -15.26 5.57 12.61
N HIS A 73 -14.99 5.20 11.36
CA HIS A 73 -16.00 4.78 10.38
C HIS A 73 -15.93 3.26 10.18
N ASP A 74 -17.02 2.56 10.43
CA ASP A 74 -17.16 1.15 10.08
C ASP A 74 -17.35 1.01 8.56
N THR A 75 -16.58 0.12 7.91
CA THR A 75 -16.59 -0.01 6.45
C THR A 75 -17.85 -0.68 5.89
N VAL A 76 -18.64 -1.38 6.72
CA VAL A 76 -19.91 -1.98 6.32
C VAL A 76 -21.05 -0.98 6.45
N GLU A 77 -21.04 -0.19 7.51
CA GLU A 77 -22.10 0.81 7.79
C GLU A 77 -21.92 2.10 6.98
N SER A 78 -20.67 2.47 6.68
CA SER A 78 -20.35 3.67 5.91
C SER A 78 -20.47 3.42 4.42
N THR A 79 -21.00 4.38 3.67
CA THR A 79 -21.01 4.31 2.21
C THR A 79 -19.60 4.44 1.63
N CYS A 80 -19.36 3.89 0.42
CA CYS A 80 -18.06 4.07 -0.26
C CYS A 80 -17.72 5.56 -0.49
N HIS A 81 -18.71 6.42 -0.66
CA HIS A 81 -18.52 7.88 -0.74
C HIS A 81 -17.95 8.46 0.57
N GLN A 82 -18.49 8.06 1.72
CA GLN A 82 -17.97 8.51 3.02
C GLN A 82 -16.56 7.98 3.26
N LEU A 83 -16.30 6.72 2.91
CA LEU A 83 -14.98 6.11 3.04
C LEU A 83 -13.95 6.75 2.10
N SER A 84 -14.32 7.14 0.89
CA SER A 84 -13.40 7.79 -0.07
C SER A 84 -12.88 9.16 0.40
N GLN A 85 -13.56 9.79 1.34
CA GLN A 85 -13.08 11.03 1.97
C GLN A 85 -11.95 10.79 2.99
N ILE A 86 -11.78 9.54 3.43
CA ILE A 86 -10.84 9.15 4.48
C ILE A 86 -9.74 8.25 3.92
N VAL A 87 -10.09 7.40 2.95
CA VAL A 87 -9.22 6.40 2.35
C VAL A 87 -9.00 6.72 0.88
N GLY A 88 -7.78 7.13 0.53
CA GLY A 88 -7.32 7.19 -0.85
C GLY A 88 -6.87 5.81 -1.30
N SER A 89 -7.26 5.40 -2.49
CA SER A 89 -6.92 4.07 -3.04
C SER A 89 -6.25 4.18 -4.39
N VAL A 90 -5.19 3.40 -4.58
CA VAL A 90 -4.49 3.23 -5.85
C VAL A 90 -4.46 1.75 -6.17
N LEU A 91 -5.10 1.36 -7.28
CA LEU A 91 -5.20 -0.03 -7.72
C LEU A 91 -3.96 -0.44 -8.52
N GLN A 92 -3.79 -1.74 -8.72
CA GLN A 92 -2.67 -2.32 -9.45
C GLN A 92 -2.58 -1.83 -10.90
N ASP A 93 -3.72 -1.72 -11.59
CA ASP A 93 -3.80 -1.17 -12.95
C ASP A 93 -4.29 0.29 -12.88
N PRO A 94 -3.40 1.28 -13.04
CA PRO A 94 -3.78 2.68 -13.00
C PRO A 94 -4.70 3.07 -14.17
N ALA A 95 -4.59 2.41 -15.33
CA ALA A 95 -5.41 2.72 -16.49
C ALA A 95 -6.90 2.44 -16.23
N SER A 96 -7.21 1.41 -15.45
CA SER A 96 -8.59 1.08 -15.07
C SER A 96 -9.24 2.10 -14.14
N GLN A 97 -8.45 2.99 -13.51
CA GLN A 97 -8.95 4.03 -12.62
C GLN A 97 -9.21 5.36 -13.34
N MET A 98 -8.62 5.57 -14.52
CA MET A 98 -8.74 6.84 -15.26
C MET A 98 -10.12 6.98 -15.91
N ILE A 99 -10.75 8.12 -15.69
CA ILE A 99 -12.11 8.42 -16.14
C ILE A 99 -12.10 9.51 -17.20
N THR A 100 -11.19 10.50 -17.06
CA THR A 100 -11.12 11.66 -17.94
C THR A 100 -10.01 11.50 -18.98
N SER A 101 -9.91 12.44 -19.90
CA SER A 101 -8.88 12.43 -20.94
C SER A 101 -7.63 13.26 -20.61
N CYS A 102 -7.72 14.14 -19.61
CA CYS A 102 -6.68 15.11 -19.24
C CYS A 102 -6.26 14.93 -17.78
N VAL A 103 -4.96 15.02 -17.50
CA VAL A 103 -4.41 14.85 -16.13
C VAL A 103 -5.04 15.83 -15.14
N GLU A 104 -5.20 17.09 -15.51
CA GLU A 104 -5.82 18.09 -14.64
C GLU A 104 -7.27 17.74 -14.29
N GLU A 105 -8.05 17.34 -15.30
CA GLU A 105 -9.44 16.93 -15.14
C GLU A 105 -9.56 15.68 -14.24
N GLU A 106 -8.63 14.74 -14.40
CA GLU A 106 -8.60 13.51 -13.60
C GLU A 106 -8.37 13.81 -12.12
N VAL A 107 -7.40 14.68 -11.80
CA VAL A 107 -7.17 15.11 -10.42
C VAL A 107 -8.34 15.93 -9.88
N ALA A 108 -8.96 16.79 -10.72
CA ALA A 108 -10.10 17.60 -10.34
C ALA A 108 -11.35 16.77 -10.05
N PHE A 109 -11.56 15.67 -10.75
CA PHE A 109 -12.80 14.87 -10.74
C PHE A 109 -13.27 14.49 -9.33
N ALA A 110 -12.36 13.94 -8.51
CA ALA A 110 -12.70 13.56 -7.15
C ALA A 110 -12.97 14.77 -6.24
N LEU A 111 -12.25 15.88 -6.46
CA LEU A 111 -12.39 17.12 -5.69
C LEU A 111 -13.70 17.85 -6.01
N GLU A 112 -14.12 17.83 -7.27
CA GLU A 112 -15.41 18.36 -7.71
C GLU A 112 -16.57 17.55 -7.12
N ASN A 113 -16.46 16.23 -7.08
CA ASN A 113 -17.45 15.36 -6.44
C ASN A 113 -17.57 15.59 -4.92
N GLN A 114 -16.52 16.12 -4.28
CA GLN A 114 -16.57 16.56 -2.89
C GLN A 114 -17.22 17.94 -2.72
N GLY A 115 -17.52 18.63 -3.81
CA GLY A 115 -18.14 19.96 -3.78
C GLY A 115 -17.20 21.06 -3.28
N LEU A 116 -15.90 20.91 -3.47
CA LEU A 116 -14.92 21.90 -3.01
C LEU A 116 -14.99 23.18 -3.87
N PRO A 117 -14.68 24.36 -3.28
CA PRO A 117 -14.57 25.61 -4.05
C PRO A 117 -13.45 25.53 -5.11
N ARG A 118 -13.69 26.20 -6.25
CA ARG A 118 -12.73 26.17 -7.39
C ARG A 118 -11.31 26.55 -7.01
N GLU A 119 -11.13 27.53 -6.12
CA GLU A 119 -9.82 27.96 -5.64
C GLU A 119 -9.08 26.85 -4.86
N GLU A 120 -9.82 26.10 -4.02
CA GLU A 120 -9.26 24.97 -3.29
C GLU A 120 -8.93 23.80 -4.21
N ILE A 121 -9.78 23.53 -5.22
CA ILE A 121 -9.51 22.51 -6.25
C ILE A 121 -8.22 22.84 -7.00
N GLU A 122 -8.07 24.05 -7.50
CA GLU A 122 -6.89 24.53 -8.24
C GLU A 122 -5.62 24.39 -7.39
N LYS A 123 -5.70 24.78 -6.13
CA LYS A 123 -4.60 24.65 -5.17
C LYS A 123 -4.21 23.18 -4.96
N ARG A 124 -5.18 22.29 -4.75
CA ARG A 124 -4.92 20.85 -4.50
C ARG A 124 -4.38 20.13 -5.72
N ILE A 125 -4.85 20.48 -6.92
CA ILE A 125 -4.28 19.98 -8.18
C ILE A 125 -2.78 20.34 -8.24
N THR A 126 -2.45 21.61 -8.06
CA THR A 126 -1.07 22.07 -8.11
C THR A 126 -0.21 21.35 -7.07
N GLU A 127 -0.64 21.33 -5.79
CA GLU A 127 0.07 20.67 -4.70
C GLU A 127 0.31 19.18 -4.97
N SER A 128 -0.70 18.45 -5.44
CA SER A 128 -0.60 16.99 -5.67
C SER A 128 0.27 16.64 -6.87
N LEU A 129 0.20 17.41 -7.96
CA LEU A 129 1.05 17.21 -9.13
C LEU A 129 2.51 17.52 -8.83
N ASP A 130 2.78 18.56 -8.02
CA ASP A 130 4.13 18.92 -7.56
C ASP A 130 4.71 17.83 -6.66
N LEU A 131 3.92 17.34 -5.69
CA LEU A 131 4.30 16.24 -4.80
C LEU A 131 4.68 14.96 -5.56
N CYS A 132 3.95 14.64 -6.63
CA CYS A 132 4.21 13.48 -7.47
C CYS A 132 5.26 13.72 -8.56
N GLY A 133 5.81 14.94 -8.67
CA GLY A 133 6.82 15.31 -9.67
C GLY A 133 6.31 15.24 -11.11
N ILE A 134 5.04 15.57 -11.34
CA ILE A 134 4.37 15.48 -12.65
C ILE A 134 3.68 16.78 -13.08
N SER A 135 4.04 17.92 -12.51
CA SER A 135 3.45 19.23 -12.84
C SER A 135 3.51 19.56 -14.34
N THR A 136 4.57 19.10 -15.03
CA THR A 136 4.72 19.27 -16.48
C THR A 136 3.72 18.48 -17.30
N LEU A 137 3.03 17.50 -16.70
CA LEU A 137 2.04 16.67 -17.36
C LEU A 137 0.60 17.20 -17.21
N ARG A 138 0.40 18.28 -16.46
CA ARG A 138 -0.91 18.81 -16.07
C ARG A 138 -1.91 18.86 -17.21
N GLN A 139 -1.51 19.36 -18.39
CA GLN A 139 -2.36 19.54 -19.59
C GLN A 139 -2.21 18.38 -20.60
N ARG A 140 -1.53 17.29 -20.23
CA ARG A 140 -1.34 16.15 -21.12
C ARG A 140 -2.57 15.26 -21.18
N ASN A 141 -2.76 14.64 -22.34
CA ASN A 141 -3.74 13.58 -22.52
C ASN A 141 -3.24 12.32 -21.80
N ILE A 142 -4.11 11.70 -21.00
CA ILE A 142 -3.78 10.50 -20.22
C ILE A 142 -3.37 9.33 -21.12
N ALA A 143 -3.99 9.19 -22.31
CA ALA A 143 -3.65 8.15 -23.27
C ALA A 143 -2.21 8.24 -23.84
N GLU A 144 -1.55 9.40 -23.70
CA GLU A 144 -0.17 9.63 -24.14
C GLU A 144 0.87 9.34 -23.04
N LEU A 145 0.44 9.01 -21.83
CA LEU A 145 1.32 8.80 -20.69
C LEU A 145 1.95 7.40 -20.72
N SER A 146 3.20 7.31 -20.25
CA SER A 146 3.79 6.02 -19.91
C SER A 146 3.12 5.42 -18.68
N GLY A 147 3.22 4.09 -18.47
CA GLY A 147 2.67 3.42 -17.28
C GLY A 147 3.12 4.07 -15.97
N GLY A 148 4.40 4.43 -15.86
CA GLY A 148 4.91 5.12 -14.66
C GLY A 148 4.40 6.55 -14.49
N GLN A 149 4.12 7.27 -15.57
CA GLN A 149 3.48 8.58 -15.49
C GLN A 149 2.02 8.44 -15.06
N MET A 150 1.30 7.49 -15.63
CA MET A 150 -0.09 7.18 -15.28
C MET A 150 -0.23 6.76 -13.80
N GLN A 151 0.70 5.94 -13.31
CA GLN A 151 0.76 5.55 -11.91
C GLN A 151 0.91 6.76 -10.98
N ARG A 152 1.79 7.71 -11.33
CA ARG A 152 1.96 8.95 -10.55
C ARG A 152 0.74 9.85 -10.62
N VAL A 153 0.00 9.85 -11.73
CA VAL A 153 -1.30 10.53 -11.83
C VAL A 153 -2.31 9.89 -10.88
N ALA A 154 -2.42 8.55 -10.85
CA ALA A 154 -3.32 7.85 -9.92
C ALA A 154 -3.01 8.18 -8.45
N ILE A 155 -1.71 8.24 -8.09
CA ILE A 155 -1.28 8.66 -6.74
C ILE A 155 -1.66 10.12 -6.50
N ALA A 156 -1.44 11.03 -7.46
CA ALA A 156 -1.79 12.44 -7.32
C ALA A 156 -3.30 12.63 -7.11
N CYS A 157 -4.15 11.89 -7.83
CA CYS A 157 -5.61 11.89 -7.65
C CYS A 157 -6.01 11.45 -6.23
N ALA A 158 -5.39 10.39 -5.72
CA ALA A 158 -5.67 9.91 -4.36
C ALA A 158 -5.21 10.91 -3.29
N VAL A 159 -4.01 11.49 -3.45
CA VAL A 159 -3.39 12.42 -2.48
C VAL A 159 -4.08 13.79 -2.49
N ALA A 160 -4.57 14.26 -3.65
CA ALA A 160 -5.28 15.54 -3.77
C ALA A 160 -6.50 15.63 -2.82
N GLN A 161 -7.12 14.52 -2.53
CA GLN A 161 -8.25 14.42 -1.60
C GLN A 161 -7.83 14.62 -0.12
N LYS A 162 -6.54 14.61 0.18
CA LYS A 162 -5.96 14.68 1.55
C LYS A 162 -6.51 13.58 2.47
N PRO A 163 -6.44 12.31 2.06
CA PRO A 163 -6.96 11.21 2.86
C PRO A 163 -6.14 11.01 4.14
N LYS A 164 -6.74 10.39 5.16
CA LYS A 164 -6.02 9.98 6.38
C LYS A 164 -5.25 8.67 6.18
N LEU A 165 -5.76 7.81 5.29
CA LEU A 165 -5.18 6.53 4.91
C LEU A 165 -4.99 6.48 3.40
N LEU A 166 -3.80 6.11 2.95
CA LEU A 166 -3.52 5.80 1.55
C LEU A 166 -3.25 4.30 1.41
N VAL A 167 -4.04 3.62 0.60
CA VAL A 167 -3.94 2.18 0.31
C VAL A 167 -3.50 1.99 -1.13
N LEU A 168 -2.38 1.30 -1.34
CA LEU A 168 -1.85 1.05 -2.67
C LEU A 168 -1.68 -0.46 -2.89
N ASP A 169 -2.20 -0.96 -4.01
CA ASP A 169 -2.07 -2.37 -4.39
C ASP A 169 -1.12 -2.49 -5.59
N GLU A 170 0.09 -2.99 -5.34
CA GLU A 170 1.18 -3.20 -6.30
C GLU A 170 1.49 -1.99 -7.21
N PRO A 171 1.65 -0.76 -6.64
CA PRO A 171 1.77 0.46 -7.45
C PRO A 171 3.06 0.56 -8.27
N THR A 172 4.00 -0.35 -8.09
CA THR A 172 5.26 -0.34 -8.84
C THR A 172 5.45 -1.56 -9.76
N SER A 173 4.42 -2.39 -9.93
CA SER A 173 4.51 -3.66 -10.68
C SER A 173 5.03 -3.49 -12.12
N GLU A 174 4.61 -2.42 -12.80
CA GLU A 174 4.96 -2.14 -14.20
C GLU A 174 6.09 -1.11 -14.36
N LEU A 175 6.72 -0.69 -13.24
CA LEU A 175 7.74 0.34 -13.26
C LEU A 175 9.16 -0.24 -13.28
N ASP A 176 10.05 0.49 -13.95
CA ASP A 176 11.49 0.26 -13.85
C ASP A 176 12.00 0.57 -12.41
N PRO A 177 13.22 0.19 -12.07
CA PRO A 177 13.75 0.43 -10.72
C PRO A 177 13.77 1.90 -10.32
N ILE A 178 14.06 2.81 -11.24
CA ILE A 178 14.13 4.26 -10.96
C ILE A 178 12.73 4.78 -10.67
N GLY A 179 11.75 4.43 -11.52
CA GLY A 179 10.34 4.80 -11.32
C GLY A 179 9.78 4.27 -10.01
N SER A 180 10.12 3.03 -9.65
CA SER A 180 9.72 2.41 -8.39
C SER A 180 10.27 3.16 -7.17
N THR A 181 11.57 3.48 -7.18
CA THR A 181 12.21 4.25 -6.10
C THR A 181 11.54 5.62 -5.94
N LEU A 182 11.28 6.31 -7.05
CA LEU A 182 10.64 7.63 -7.01
C LEU A 182 9.23 7.60 -6.39
N ILE A 183 8.45 6.54 -6.66
CA ILE A 183 7.15 6.32 -5.99
C ILE A 183 7.35 6.18 -4.47
N PHE A 184 8.27 5.32 -4.04
CA PHE A 184 8.52 5.11 -2.62
C PHE A 184 9.05 6.36 -1.90
N GLU A 185 9.91 7.14 -2.54
CA GLU A 185 10.37 8.44 -2.02
C GLU A 185 9.19 9.41 -1.86
N THR A 186 8.27 9.45 -2.82
CA THR A 186 7.05 10.27 -2.74
C THR A 186 6.18 9.82 -1.57
N LEU A 187 5.94 8.52 -1.42
CA LEU A 187 5.15 7.96 -0.31
C LEU A 187 5.80 8.23 1.05
N LYS A 188 7.12 8.08 1.15
CA LYS A 188 7.88 8.41 2.36
C LYS A 188 7.73 9.88 2.73
N MET A 189 7.83 10.77 1.76
CA MET A 189 7.63 12.20 1.99
C MET A 189 6.22 12.52 2.48
N LEU A 190 5.19 11.88 1.93
CA LEU A 190 3.80 12.03 2.38
C LEU A 190 3.63 11.53 3.83
N ASN A 191 4.21 10.39 4.14
CA ASN A 191 4.17 9.83 5.49
C ASN A 191 4.88 10.73 6.50
N GLU A 192 6.15 11.11 6.25
CA GLU A 192 6.98 11.86 7.20
C GLU A 192 6.55 13.32 7.36
N LYS A 193 6.18 14.00 6.26
CA LYS A 193 5.84 15.44 6.31
C LYS A 193 4.37 15.72 6.57
N GLN A 194 3.47 14.83 6.18
CA GLN A 194 2.03 15.03 6.32
C GLN A 194 1.38 14.12 7.38
N GLY A 195 2.16 13.20 7.96
CA GLY A 195 1.65 12.23 8.93
C GLY A 195 0.66 11.22 8.35
N MET A 196 0.67 11.06 7.01
CA MET A 196 -0.27 10.18 6.32
C MET A 196 0.00 8.72 6.68
N THR A 197 -1.05 7.98 7.04
CA THR A 197 -0.96 6.53 7.22
C THR A 197 -0.94 5.86 5.85
N ILE A 198 0.01 4.97 5.61
CA ILE A 198 0.18 4.31 4.30
C ILE A 198 0.19 2.80 4.47
N ILE A 199 -0.61 2.11 3.66
CA ILE A 199 -0.58 0.66 3.48
C ILE A 199 -0.27 0.38 2.02
N ILE A 200 0.82 -0.35 1.76
CA ILE A 200 1.24 -0.72 0.43
C ILE A 200 1.42 -2.22 0.30
N VAL A 201 0.74 -2.82 -0.65
CA VAL A 201 0.99 -4.19 -1.10
C VAL A 201 2.04 -4.15 -2.19
N GLU A 202 3.11 -4.91 -2.06
CA GLU A 202 4.19 -4.96 -3.05
C GLU A 202 4.92 -6.30 -3.06
N GLN A 203 5.51 -6.63 -4.21
CA GLN A 203 6.36 -7.81 -4.40
C GLN A 203 7.85 -7.46 -4.31
N LYS A 204 8.22 -6.18 -4.48
CA LYS A 204 9.60 -5.69 -4.40
C LYS A 204 10.01 -5.51 -2.93
N VAL A 205 10.25 -6.63 -2.24
CA VAL A 205 10.53 -6.67 -0.78
C VAL A 205 11.69 -5.75 -0.38
N MET A 206 12.65 -5.52 -1.27
CA MET A 206 13.78 -4.61 -0.99
C MET A 206 13.32 -3.17 -0.78
N LEU A 207 12.36 -2.67 -1.58
CA LEU A 207 11.81 -1.33 -1.40
C LEU A 207 10.98 -1.26 -0.11
N LEU A 208 10.15 -2.26 0.16
CA LEU A 208 9.41 -2.32 1.42
C LEU A 208 10.36 -2.34 2.62
N ALA A 209 11.45 -3.09 2.56
CA ALA A 209 12.45 -3.16 3.62
C ALA A 209 13.09 -1.80 3.93
N GLU A 210 13.35 -1.01 2.90
CA GLU A 210 14.02 0.28 3.01
C GLU A 210 13.07 1.40 3.46
N TYR A 211 11.80 1.36 3.00
CA TYR A 211 10.88 2.49 3.18
C TYR A 211 9.81 2.27 4.25
N CYS A 212 9.38 1.03 4.49
CA CYS A 212 8.30 0.76 5.45
C CYS A 212 8.83 0.58 6.88
N SER A 213 8.18 1.21 7.84
CA SER A 213 8.49 1.04 9.27
C SER A 213 8.05 -0.32 9.81
N LYS A 214 6.96 -0.86 9.24
CA LYS A 214 6.39 -2.16 9.59
C LYS A 214 6.17 -3.01 8.35
N MET A 215 6.22 -4.31 8.53
CA MET A 215 5.83 -5.31 7.54
C MET A 215 4.75 -6.24 8.06
N MET A 216 3.91 -6.68 7.14
CA MET A 216 2.89 -7.68 7.37
C MET A 216 3.02 -8.79 6.32
N VAL A 217 3.03 -10.04 6.76
CA VAL A 217 3.11 -11.22 5.89
C VAL A 217 1.76 -11.89 5.85
N MET A 218 1.19 -12.03 4.66
CA MET A 218 -0.08 -12.72 4.46
C MET A 218 0.11 -14.03 3.71
N ASP A 219 -0.59 -15.08 4.16
CA ASP A 219 -0.76 -16.34 3.42
C ASP A 219 -2.14 -16.92 3.67
N LYS A 220 -2.76 -17.47 2.63
CA LYS A 220 -4.09 -18.13 2.68
C LYS A 220 -5.16 -17.33 3.43
N GLY A 221 -5.16 -16.01 3.23
CA GLY A 221 -6.12 -15.10 3.84
C GLY A 221 -5.85 -14.73 5.29
N ARG A 222 -4.74 -15.15 5.88
CA ARG A 222 -4.34 -14.85 7.26
C ARG A 222 -3.12 -13.94 7.32
N ILE A 223 -3.00 -13.19 8.39
CA ILE A 223 -1.74 -12.55 8.77
C ILE A 223 -0.93 -13.58 9.54
N LEU A 224 0.24 -13.95 9.00
CA LEU A 224 1.16 -14.89 9.66
C LEU A 224 2.15 -14.17 10.56
N MET A 225 2.63 -13.02 10.13
CA MET A 225 3.58 -12.20 10.87
C MET A 225 3.23 -10.73 10.70
N GLU A 226 3.42 -9.94 11.72
CA GLU A 226 3.40 -8.48 11.68
C GLU A 226 4.41 -7.91 12.67
N GLY A 227 4.98 -6.77 12.34
CA GLY A 227 5.89 -6.08 13.24
C GLY A 227 6.84 -5.13 12.55
N PRO A 228 7.81 -4.58 13.28
CA PRO A 228 8.88 -3.77 12.71
C PRO A 228 9.56 -4.52 11.56
N THR A 229 9.82 -3.83 10.46
CA THR A 229 10.36 -4.43 9.22
C THR A 229 11.56 -5.34 9.47
N ARG A 230 12.52 -4.90 10.31
CA ARG A 230 13.74 -5.68 10.60
C ARG A 230 13.43 -6.98 11.32
N GLN A 231 12.45 -6.99 12.24
CA GLN A 231 12.07 -8.20 12.99
C GLN A 231 11.38 -9.21 12.06
N VAL A 232 10.53 -8.76 11.15
CA VAL A 232 9.91 -9.65 10.16
C VAL A 232 10.99 -10.27 9.26
N LEU A 233 11.99 -9.49 8.82
CA LEU A 233 13.10 -9.96 7.99
C LEU A 233 14.05 -10.92 8.73
N GLU A 234 14.08 -10.94 10.07
CA GLU A 234 14.82 -11.94 10.83
C GLU A 234 14.30 -13.37 10.59
N ASN A 235 13.05 -13.52 10.21
CA ASN A 235 12.43 -14.82 9.86
C ASN A 235 12.64 -15.20 8.39
N TYR A 236 13.79 -14.85 7.80
CA TYR A 236 14.02 -14.98 6.37
C TYR A 236 13.81 -16.41 5.84
N ASN A 237 14.17 -17.45 6.61
CA ASN A 237 13.96 -18.86 6.23
C ASN A 237 12.47 -19.17 6.03
N GLU A 238 11.62 -18.68 6.93
CA GLU A 238 10.17 -18.87 6.84
C GLU A 238 9.60 -18.07 5.66
N LEU A 239 10.07 -16.84 5.44
CA LEU A 239 9.68 -16.03 4.29
C LEU A 239 10.03 -16.73 2.96
N GLU A 240 11.23 -17.33 2.83
CA GLU A 240 11.62 -18.11 1.65
C GLU A 240 10.71 -19.34 1.45
N THR A 241 10.34 -20.06 2.51
CA THR A 241 9.42 -21.21 2.41
C THR A 241 8.02 -20.81 1.95
N LEU A 242 7.59 -19.57 2.24
CA LEU A 242 6.36 -18.97 1.75
C LEU A 242 6.46 -18.45 0.29
N GLY A 243 7.63 -18.62 -0.35
CA GLY A 243 7.88 -18.14 -1.71
C GLY A 243 8.13 -16.63 -1.80
N ILE A 244 8.43 -15.97 -0.67
CA ILE A 244 8.74 -14.55 -0.62
C ILE A 244 10.23 -14.35 -0.90
N ASN A 245 10.55 -13.60 -1.93
CA ASN A 245 11.95 -13.34 -2.33
C ASN A 245 12.57 -12.28 -1.40
N CYS A 246 13.26 -12.75 -0.35
CA CYS A 246 13.93 -11.86 0.58
C CYS A 246 15.10 -11.09 -0.08
N PRO A 247 15.36 -9.84 0.34
CA PRO A 247 16.50 -9.07 -0.14
C PRO A 247 17.81 -9.83 0.05
N ARG A 248 18.69 -9.79 -0.95
CA ARG A 248 20.01 -10.47 -0.89
C ARG A 248 20.85 -9.99 0.30
N VAL A 249 20.71 -8.74 0.69
CA VAL A 249 21.37 -8.14 1.84
C VAL A 249 20.94 -8.80 3.15
N VAL A 250 19.66 -9.13 3.29
CA VAL A 250 19.10 -9.85 4.45
C VAL A 250 19.65 -11.28 4.48
N ARG A 251 19.63 -11.96 3.34
CA ARG A 251 20.17 -13.34 3.24
C ARG A 251 21.66 -13.41 3.59
N LEU A 252 22.46 -12.46 3.12
CA LEU A 252 23.88 -12.37 3.46
C LEU A 252 24.07 -12.16 4.96
N ALA A 253 23.33 -11.22 5.57
CA ALA A 253 23.43 -10.97 6.99
C ALA A 253 22.98 -12.16 7.84
N ALA A 254 21.98 -12.91 7.38
CA ALA A 254 21.55 -14.14 8.05
C ALA A 254 22.64 -15.21 8.03
N LEU A 255 23.29 -15.43 6.88
CA LEU A 255 24.43 -16.36 6.80
C LEU A 255 25.59 -15.93 7.70
N LEU A 256 25.91 -14.63 7.77
CA LEU A 256 26.93 -14.12 8.68
C LEU A 256 26.53 -14.31 10.16
N LYS A 257 25.26 -14.25 10.49
CA LYS A 257 24.76 -14.57 11.84
C LYS A 257 24.94 -16.05 12.18
N GLU A 258 24.61 -16.95 11.24
CA GLU A 258 24.77 -18.40 11.40
C GLU A 258 26.24 -18.80 11.64
N GLU A 259 27.17 -18.11 10.95
CA GLU A 259 28.62 -18.31 11.14
C GLU A 259 29.19 -17.58 12.38
N GLY A 260 28.36 -16.89 13.16
CA GLY A 260 28.78 -16.12 14.34
C GLY A 260 29.61 -14.88 14.04
N MET A 261 29.57 -14.39 12.79
CA MET A 261 30.35 -13.22 12.34
C MET A 261 29.56 -11.91 12.50
N HIS A 262 28.24 -11.97 12.62
CA HIS A 262 27.37 -10.81 12.83
C HIS A 262 26.37 -11.07 13.95
N HIS A 263 26.22 -10.09 14.87
CA HIS A 263 25.28 -10.18 16.02
C HIS A 263 24.29 -9.02 16.07
N GLY A 264 24.33 -8.11 15.09
CA GLY A 264 23.48 -6.94 15.04
C GLY A 264 22.09 -7.19 14.44
N SER A 265 21.33 -6.12 14.22
CA SER A 265 20.04 -6.14 13.53
C SER A 265 20.18 -6.49 12.04
N MET A 266 19.11 -7.00 11.42
CA MET A 266 19.08 -7.24 9.97
C MET A 266 19.21 -5.92 9.20
N PRO A 267 20.07 -5.86 8.17
CA PRO A 267 20.16 -4.70 7.29
C PRO A 267 18.94 -4.62 6.38
N VAL A 268 18.54 -3.41 6.04
CA VAL A 268 17.41 -3.17 5.12
C VAL A 268 17.85 -2.71 3.73
N ASN A 269 19.12 -2.32 3.58
CA ASN A 269 19.69 -1.84 2.32
C ASN A 269 21.17 -2.24 2.14
N VAL A 270 21.72 -1.88 0.98
CA VAL A 270 23.10 -2.22 0.61
C VAL A 270 24.12 -1.48 1.48
N GLU A 271 23.86 -0.22 1.81
CA GLU A 271 24.78 0.61 2.60
C GLU A 271 24.97 0.03 4.01
N GLU A 272 23.90 -0.35 4.69
CA GLU A 272 24.00 -1.00 6.00
C GLU A 272 24.77 -2.32 5.94
N THR A 273 24.55 -3.11 4.87
CA THR A 273 25.27 -4.36 4.67
C THR A 273 26.75 -4.12 4.44
N TYR A 274 27.10 -3.08 3.68
CA TYR A 274 28.49 -2.69 3.48
C TYR A 274 29.17 -2.30 4.80
N GLN A 275 28.49 -1.57 5.68
CA GLN A 275 29.02 -1.22 7.00
C GLN A 275 29.23 -2.46 7.88
N ILE A 276 28.31 -3.44 7.82
CA ILE A 276 28.49 -4.74 8.51
C ILE A 276 29.77 -5.41 8.00
N LEU A 277 29.92 -5.59 6.67
CA LEU A 277 31.08 -6.24 6.09
C LEU A 277 32.39 -5.53 6.41
N LYS A 278 32.39 -4.21 6.51
CA LYS A 278 33.56 -3.41 6.85
C LYS A 278 33.97 -3.56 8.32
N SER A 279 33.05 -3.98 9.19
CA SER A 279 33.29 -4.18 10.62
C SER A 279 33.71 -5.60 10.98
N LEU A 280 33.69 -6.55 10.04
CA LEU A 280 34.20 -7.93 10.17
C LEU A 280 35.72 -7.95 10.06
#